data_76ffc489600da3a522f16a34f4531938
#
_entry.id   76ffc489600da3a522f16a34f4531938
#
_cell.length_a   1.000
_cell.length_b   1.000
_cell.length_c   1.000
_cell.angle_alpha   90.00
_cell.angle_beta   90.00
_cell.angle_gamma   90.00
#
_symmetry.space_group_name_H-M   'P 1'
#
loop_
_entity.id
_entity.type
_entity.pdbx_description
1 polymer ?
#
loop_
_entity_poly.entity_id
_entity_poly.type
_entity_poly.pdbx_seq_one_letter_code
_entity_poly.pdbx_strand_id
1 'polypeptide(L)'
;MNTLLEAEHLTKVFTQRGKESFKAVDDVSFSLQEGETLGIVGESGSGKSTLAKMITRLTDITDGILKFQGKDITRLKQRQMKDIYGNIQMVFQNPVGSFDPRRTLGDGIGESLRNRGMKKEDVAKRVKELLE
;
A
#
# COMPACT_ATOMS: atom_id res chain seq x y z
N MET A 1 10.65 -22.03 0.81
CA MET A 1 10.49 -20.57 1.02
C MET A 1 9.01 -20.24 1.17
N ASN A 2 8.70 -19.32 2.09
CA ASN A 2 7.32 -18.92 2.29
C ASN A 2 6.93 -17.84 1.30
N THR A 3 5.76 -18.00 0.69
CA THR A 3 5.20 -16.98 -0.19
C THR A 3 4.69 -15.81 0.65
N LEU A 4 5.23 -14.63 0.41
CA LEU A 4 4.86 -13.43 1.14
C LEU A 4 3.62 -12.76 0.57
N LEU A 5 3.57 -12.64 -0.76
CA LEU A 5 2.49 -11.97 -1.47
C LEU A 5 2.08 -12.78 -2.70
N GLU A 6 0.78 -12.96 -2.87
CA GLU A 6 0.22 -13.64 -4.04
C GLU A 6 -0.88 -12.78 -4.65
N ALA A 7 -0.77 -12.53 -5.96
CA ALA A 7 -1.78 -11.81 -6.71
C ALA A 7 -2.25 -12.69 -7.86
N GLU A 8 -3.56 -12.88 -7.97
CA GLU A 8 -4.18 -13.68 -9.02
C GLU A 8 -5.22 -12.85 -9.76
N HIS A 9 -4.96 -12.62 -11.06
CA HIS A 9 -5.89 -11.93 -11.96
C HIS A 9 -6.37 -10.57 -11.43
N LEU A 10 -5.46 -9.79 -10.84
CA LEU A 10 -5.82 -8.47 -10.30
C LEU A 10 -6.26 -7.54 -11.42
N THR A 11 -7.42 -6.94 -11.22
CA THR A 11 -8.01 -5.99 -12.17
C THR A 11 -8.57 -4.80 -11.42
N LYS A 12 -8.28 -3.61 -11.92
CA LYS A 12 -8.84 -2.36 -11.40
C LYS A 12 -9.49 -1.58 -12.52
N VAL A 13 -10.78 -1.34 -12.36
CA VAL A 13 -11.58 -0.55 -13.30
C VAL A 13 -11.98 0.75 -12.60
N PHE A 14 -11.68 1.87 -13.24
CA PHE A 14 -12.16 3.17 -12.78
C PHE A 14 -13.37 3.58 -13.61
N THR A 15 -14.45 3.93 -12.92
CA THR A 15 -15.66 4.41 -13.53
C THR A 15 -15.86 5.87 -13.14
N GLN A 16 -15.97 6.74 -14.14
CA GLN A 16 -16.25 8.15 -13.91
C GLN A 16 -17.64 8.48 -14.43
N ARG A 17 -18.38 9.27 -13.68
CA ARG A 17 -19.72 9.68 -14.04
C ARG A 17 -19.69 10.43 -15.38
N GLY A 18 -20.47 9.95 -16.35
CA GLY A 18 -20.55 10.56 -17.69
C GLY A 18 -19.40 10.23 -18.62
N LYS A 19 -18.49 9.32 -18.21
CA LYS A 19 -17.36 8.85 -19.04
C LYS A 19 -17.35 7.34 -19.08
N GLU A 20 -16.71 6.80 -20.11
CA GLU A 20 -16.48 5.34 -20.18
C GLU A 20 -15.55 4.89 -19.06
N SER A 21 -15.82 3.68 -18.53
CA SER A 21 -14.91 3.06 -17.59
C SER A 21 -13.63 2.62 -18.31
N PHE A 22 -12.52 2.60 -17.59
CA PHE A 22 -11.26 2.08 -18.13
C PHE A 22 -10.57 1.17 -17.14
N LYS A 23 -9.84 0.19 -17.66
CA LYS A 23 -9.04 -0.72 -16.84
C LYS A 23 -7.66 -0.13 -16.64
N ALA A 24 -7.36 0.31 -15.42
CA ALA A 24 -6.04 0.79 -15.06
C ALA A 24 -5.07 -0.37 -14.85
N VAL A 25 -5.57 -1.51 -14.34
CA VAL A 25 -4.84 -2.77 -14.18
C VAL A 25 -5.74 -3.87 -14.75
N ASP A 26 -5.19 -4.70 -15.62
CA ASP A 26 -5.95 -5.72 -16.32
C ASP A 26 -5.27 -7.09 -16.21
N ASP A 27 -5.86 -7.98 -15.41
CA ASP A 27 -5.49 -9.39 -15.30
C ASP A 27 -4.00 -9.59 -14.98
N VAL A 28 -3.53 -8.99 -13.89
CA VAL A 28 -2.14 -9.11 -13.46
C VAL A 28 -1.99 -10.18 -12.38
N SER A 29 -1.10 -11.13 -12.61
CA SER A 29 -0.81 -12.22 -11.66
C SER A 29 0.68 -12.27 -11.36
N PHE A 30 1.05 -12.42 -10.09
CA PHE A 30 2.44 -12.61 -9.67
C PHE A 30 2.49 -13.16 -8.26
N SER A 31 3.67 -13.62 -7.86
CA SER A 31 3.93 -14.00 -6.47
C SER A 31 5.29 -13.46 -6.04
N LEU A 32 5.42 -13.19 -4.74
CA LEU A 32 6.64 -12.67 -4.14
C LEU A 32 6.97 -13.54 -2.94
N GLN A 33 8.20 -14.07 -2.92
CA GLN A 33 8.68 -14.89 -1.81
C GLN A 33 9.41 -14.02 -0.80
N GLU A 34 9.55 -14.51 0.43
CA GLU A 34 10.35 -13.82 1.44
C GLU A 34 11.79 -13.63 0.96
N GLY A 35 12.33 -12.44 1.17
CA GLY A 35 13.69 -12.09 0.77
C GLY A 35 13.87 -11.77 -0.71
N GLU A 36 12.80 -11.82 -1.49
CA GLU A 36 12.82 -11.55 -2.93
C GLU A 36 12.46 -10.10 -3.23
N THR A 37 13.03 -9.57 -4.31
CA THR A 37 12.66 -8.25 -4.84
C THR A 37 12.01 -8.43 -6.19
N LEU A 38 10.81 -7.87 -6.36
CA LEU A 38 10.08 -7.92 -7.62
C LEU A 38 10.04 -6.52 -8.24
N GLY A 39 10.55 -6.38 -9.46
CA GLY A 39 10.49 -5.13 -10.21
C GLY A 39 9.24 -5.06 -11.07
N ILE A 40 8.58 -3.91 -11.05
CA ILE A 40 7.42 -3.62 -11.91
C ILE A 40 7.82 -2.49 -12.84
N VAL A 41 7.88 -2.78 -14.13
CA VAL A 41 8.32 -1.82 -15.13
C VAL A 41 7.20 -1.53 -16.14
N GLY A 42 7.21 -0.33 -16.69
CA GLY A 42 6.24 0.11 -17.68
C GLY A 42 6.32 1.61 -17.88
N GLU A 43 5.68 2.08 -18.93
CA GLU A 43 5.63 3.51 -19.22
C GLU A 43 4.70 4.24 -18.26
N SER A 44 4.85 5.57 -18.19
CA SER A 44 3.94 6.42 -17.44
C SER A 44 2.49 6.17 -17.91
N GLY A 45 1.56 5.99 -16.95
CA GLY A 45 0.17 5.70 -17.29
C GLY A 45 -0.14 4.23 -17.54
N SER A 46 0.85 3.33 -17.35
CA SER A 46 0.65 1.88 -17.56
C SER A 46 -0.02 1.15 -16.39
N GLY A 47 -0.34 1.86 -15.30
CA GLY A 47 -1.02 1.28 -14.14
C GLY A 47 -0.09 0.85 -13.00
N LYS A 48 1.20 1.13 -13.07
CA LYS A 48 2.16 0.75 -12.02
C LYS A 48 1.78 1.30 -10.66
N SER A 49 1.47 2.58 -10.58
CA SER A 49 1.08 3.24 -9.33
C SER A 49 -0.24 2.69 -8.80
N THR A 50 -1.18 2.40 -9.69
CA THR A 50 -2.46 1.79 -9.33
C THR A 50 -2.25 0.39 -8.76
N LEU A 51 -1.39 -0.42 -9.39
CA LEU A 51 -1.08 -1.75 -8.89
C LEU A 51 -0.47 -1.70 -7.50
N ALA A 52 0.47 -0.78 -7.25
CA ALA A 52 1.06 -0.59 -5.94
C ALA A 52 0.01 -0.22 -4.89
N LYS A 53 -0.93 0.65 -5.24
CA LYS A 53 -2.03 1.02 -4.34
C LYS A 53 -2.98 -0.13 -4.08
N MET A 54 -3.19 -1.01 -5.04
CA MET A 54 -3.99 -2.23 -4.85
C MET A 54 -3.30 -3.18 -3.87
N ILE A 55 -2.01 -3.40 -4.03
CA ILE A 55 -1.23 -4.28 -3.16
C ILE A 55 -1.25 -3.79 -1.72
N THR A 56 -1.16 -2.49 -1.52
CA THR A 56 -1.22 -1.88 -0.19
C THR A 56 -2.66 -1.63 0.28
N ARG A 57 -3.64 -1.95 -0.53
CA ARG A 57 -5.06 -1.74 -0.28
C ARG A 57 -5.42 -0.28 0.01
N LEU A 58 -4.67 0.65 -0.57
CA LEU A 58 -5.02 2.07 -0.58
C LEU A 58 -6.11 2.37 -1.60
N THR A 59 -6.30 1.48 -2.56
CA THR A 59 -7.45 1.49 -3.47
C THR A 59 -8.09 0.12 -3.49
N ASP A 60 -9.38 0.06 -3.76
CA ASP A 60 -10.10 -1.21 -3.83
C ASP A 60 -9.69 -2.02 -5.06
N ILE A 61 -9.85 -3.34 -4.96
CA ILE A 61 -9.60 -4.27 -6.05
C ILE A 61 -10.95 -4.57 -6.72
N THR A 62 -11.04 -4.35 -8.04
CA THR A 62 -12.27 -4.59 -8.77
C THR A 62 -12.49 -6.10 -8.94
N ASP A 63 -11.46 -6.84 -9.34
CA ASP A 63 -11.53 -8.28 -9.54
C ASP A 63 -10.18 -8.91 -9.24
N GLY A 64 -10.17 -10.22 -8.99
CA GLY A 64 -8.98 -10.97 -8.67
C GLY A 64 -8.84 -11.25 -7.18
N ILE A 65 -7.73 -11.85 -6.81
CA ILE A 65 -7.43 -12.24 -5.42
C ILE A 65 -6.05 -11.73 -5.03
N LEU A 66 -5.95 -11.15 -3.84
CA LEU A 66 -4.69 -10.72 -3.26
C LEU A 66 -4.55 -11.36 -1.88
N LYS A 67 -3.44 -12.09 -1.68
CA LYS A 67 -3.13 -12.73 -0.40
C LYS A 67 -1.81 -12.20 0.14
N PHE A 68 -1.77 -11.97 1.42
CA PHE A 68 -0.57 -11.56 2.15
C PHE A 68 -0.30 -12.56 3.27
N GLN A 69 0.85 -13.22 3.23
CA GLN A 69 1.22 -14.27 4.19
C GLN A 69 0.13 -15.35 4.32
N GLY A 70 -0.45 -15.74 3.20
CA GLY A 70 -1.50 -16.76 3.13
C GLY A 70 -2.90 -16.26 3.48
N LYS A 71 -3.04 -15.02 3.91
CA LYS A 71 -4.33 -14.44 4.26
C LYS A 71 -4.91 -13.65 3.08
N ASP A 72 -6.16 -13.92 2.72
CA ASP A 72 -6.87 -13.18 1.68
C ASP A 72 -7.22 -11.78 2.19
N ILE A 73 -6.62 -10.76 1.59
CA ILE A 73 -6.86 -9.36 1.95
C ILE A 73 -7.64 -8.61 0.88
N THR A 74 -8.16 -9.31 -0.12
CA THR A 74 -8.80 -8.70 -1.31
C THR A 74 -9.95 -7.77 -0.95
N ARG A 75 -10.78 -8.16 0.00
CA ARG A 75 -12.00 -7.43 0.35
C ARG A 75 -12.01 -6.86 1.77
N LEU A 76 -10.85 -6.81 2.43
CA LEU A 76 -10.78 -6.26 3.77
C LEU A 76 -11.09 -4.76 3.76
N LYS A 77 -11.82 -4.31 4.77
CA LYS A 77 -12.07 -2.89 5.00
C LYS A 77 -10.83 -2.25 5.62
N GLN A 78 -10.70 -0.94 5.51
CA GLN A 78 -9.54 -0.21 6.04
C GLN A 78 -9.26 -0.54 7.51
N ARG A 79 -10.28 -0.62 8.33
CA ARG A 79 -10.13 -0.97 9.75
C ARG A 79 -9.55 -2.37 9.96
N GLN A 80 -9.79 -3.29 9.03
CA GLN A 80 -9.29 -4.67 9.09
C GLN A 80 -7.86 -4.79 8.59
N MET A 81 -7.37 -3.77 7.88
CA MET A 81 -6.00 -3.69 7.37
C MET A 81 -4.99 -3.17 8.40
N LYS A 82 -5.47 -2.73 9.56
CA LYS A 82 -4.62 -2.10 10.59
C LYS A 82 -3.40 -2.94 10.95
N ASP A 83 -3.61 -4.24 11.20
CA ASP A 83 -2.53 -5.15 11.55
C ASP A 83 -1.58 -5.40 10.38
N ILE A 84 -2.13 -5.40 9.17
CA ILE A 84 -1.37 -5.64 7.94
C ILE A 84 -0.48 -4.45 7.62
N TYR A 85 -0.94 -3.22 7.86
CA TYR A 85 -0.17 -2.01 7.64
C TYR A 85 1.09 -1.92 8.50
N GLY A 86 1.17 -2.70 9.57
CA GLY A 86 2.39 -2.84 10.33
C GLY A 86 3.50 -3.56 9.57
N ASN A 87 3.14 -4.35 8.57
CA ASN A 87 4.05 -5.20 7.81
C ASN A 87 4.21 -4.78 6.34
N ILE A 88 3.38 -3.85 5.86
CA ILE A 88 3.45 -3.31 4.50
C ILE A 88 3.62 -1.80 4.57
N GLN A 89 4.63 -1.28 3.91
CA GLN A 89 4.88 0.15 3.83
C GLN A 89 4.99 0.56 2.36
N MET A 90 4.57 1.77 2.05
CA MET A 90 4.64 2.32 0.70
C MET A 90 5.43 3.62 0.69
N VAL A 91 6.38 3.70 -0.23
CA VAL A 91 7.11 4.94 -0.51
C VAL A 91 6.50 5.54 -1.78
N PHE A 92 5.92 6.73 -1.65
CA PHE A 92 5.23 7.37 -2.76
C PHE A 92 6.23 7.98 -3.75
N GLN A 93 5.82 8.09 -5.01
CA GLN A 93 6.62 8.66 -6.10
C GLN A 93 7.04 10.11 -5.79
N ASN A 94 6.20 10.86 -5.10
CA ASN A 94 6.50 12.22 -4.66
C ASN A 94 6.44 12.27 -3.12
N PRO A 95 7.56 11.97 -2.43
CA PRO A 95 7.55 11.92 -0.96
C PRO A 95 7.26 13.27 -0.29
N VAL A 96 7.55 14.38 -0.94
CA VAL A 96 7.24 15.72 -0.40
C VAL A 96 5.73 15.90 -0.25
N GLY A 97 4.95 15.37 -1.20
CA GLY A 97 3.49 15.42 -1.13
C GLY A 97 2.89 14.50 -0.06
N SER A 98 3.68 13.59 0.52
CA SER A 98 3.22 12.68 1.57
C SER A 98 3.11 13.36 2.94
N PHE A 99 3.71 14.53 3.10
CA PHE A 99 3.69 15.27 4.35
C PHE A 99 2.76 16.48 4.26
N ASP A 100 1.93 16.67 5.29
CA ASP A 100 1.09 17.85 5.40
C ASP A 100 1.99 19.05 5.76
N PRO A 101 2.04 20.12 4.92
CA PRO A 101 2.90 21.27 5.17
C PRO A 101 2.55 22.04 6.45
N ARG A 102 1.36 21.80 7.02
CA ARG A 102 0.93 22.42 8.27
C ARG A 102 1.37 21.65 9.50
N ARG A 103 2.01 20.49 9.33
CA ARG A 103 2.46 19.60 10.40
C ARG A 103 3.97 19.51 10.42
N THR A 104 4.53 19.19 11.58
CA THR A 104 5.97 18.98 11.72
C THR A 104 6.38 17.66 11.02
N LEU A 105 7.65 17.56 10.68
CA LEU A 105 8.20 16.32 10.12
C LEU A 105 8.03 15.15 11.10
N GLY A 106 8.25 15.42 12.41
CA GLY A 106 8.06 14.40 13.45
C GLY A 106 6.62 13.89 13.50
N ASP A 107 5.62 14.75 13.35
CA ASP A 107 4.22 14.35 13.30
C ASP A 107 3.95 13.43 12.13
N GLY A 108 4.48 13.75 10.93
CA GLY A 108 4.33 12.93 9.75
C GLY A 108 4.96 11.56 9.91
N ILE A 109 6.18 11.50 10.42
CA ILE A 109 6.91 10.26 10.64
C ILE A 109 6.23 9.41 11.72
N GLY A 110 5.74 10.04 12.79
CA GLY A 110 5.12 9.33 13.90
C GLY A 110 3.68 8.89 13.68
N GLU A 111 3.04 9.32 12.58
CA GLU A 111 1.61 9.07 12.36
C GLU A 111 1.25 7.58 12.37
N SER A 112 2.01 6.75 11.66
CA SER A 112 1.73 5.32 11.59
C SER A 112 1.90 4.65 12.96
N LEU A 113 2.84 5.10 13.75
CA LEU A 113 3.07 4.59 15.09
C LEU A 113 1.91 4.95 16.03
N ARG A 114 1.42 6.18 15.94
CA ARG A 114 0.24 6.62 16.71
C ARG A 114 -1.00 5.83 16.30
N ASN A 115 -1.18 5.61 15.00
CA ASN A 115 -2.32 4.85 14.48
C ASN A 115 -2.29 3.39 14.93
N ARG A 116 -1.11 2.87 15.27
CA ARG A 116 -0.94 1.51 15.79
C ARG A 116 -1.12 1.44 17.31
N GLY A 117 -1.47 2.54 17.94
CA GLY A 117 -1.74 2.59 19.37
C GLY A 117 -0.53 2.81 20.26
N MET A 118 0.62 3.19 19.70
CA MET A 118 1.83 3.48 20.48
C MET A 118 1.62 4.73 21.32
N LYS A 119 2.13 4.73 22.56
CA LYS A 119 2.03 5.88 23.46
C LYS A 119 2.81 7.07 22.90
N LYS A 120 2.33 8.28 23.17
CA LYS A 120 2.93 9.53 22.68
C LYS A 120 4.43 9.62 22.99
N GLU A 121 4.83 9.23 24.18
CA GLU A 121 6.23 9.27 24.62
C GLU A 121 7.09 8.31 23.79
N ASP A 122 6.57 7.10 23.53
CA ASP A 122 7.26 6.07 22.76
C ASP A 122 7.35 6.47 21.28
N VAL A 123 6.32 7.15 20.76
CA VAL A 123 6.33 7.67 19.39
C VAL A 123 7.43 8.71 19.23
N ALA A 124 7.54 9.65 20.17
CA ALA A 124 8.56 10.70 20.12
C ALA A 124 9.97 10.11 20.15
N LYS A 125 10.18 9.10 20.99
CA LYS A 125 11.47 8.41 21.08
C LYS A 125 11.81 7.69 19.77
N ARG A 126 10.86 6.99 19.20
CA ARG A 126 11.06 6.24 17.95
C ARG A 126 11.32 7.17 16.77
N VAL A 127 10.60 8.29 16.69
CA VAL A 127 10.80 9.31 15.65
C VAL A 127 12.22 9.87 15.73
N LYS A 128 12.69 10.16 16.94
CA LYS A 128 14.05 10.64 17.15
C LYS A 128 15.09 9.62 16.67
N GLU A 129 14.91 8.34 16.99
CA GLU A 129 15.77 7.26 16.53
C GLU A 129 15.81 7.17 15.01
N LEU A 130 14.67 7.32 14.34
CA LEU A 130 14.59 7.24 12.89
C LEU A 130 15.26 8.43 12.19
N LEU A 131 15.33 9.60 12.84
CA LEU A 131 15.97 10.79 12.28
C LEU A 131 17.47 10.85 12.54
N GLU A 132 17.98 10.06 13.46
CA GLU A 132 19.41 9.92 13.73
C GLU A 132 20.02 8.88 12.77
#